data_35b2c4fba2167360330c1900a0456b91
#
_entry.id   35b2c4fba2167360330c1900a0456b91
#
_cell.length_a   1.000
_cell.length_b   1.000
_cell.length_c   1.000
_cell.angle_alpha   90.00
_cell.angle_beta   90.00
_cell.angle_gamma   90.00
#
_symmetry.space_group_name_H-M   'P 1'
#
loop_
_entity.id
_entity.type
_entity.pdbx_description
1 polymer ?
#
loop_
_entity_poly.entity_id
_entity_poly.type
_entity_poly.pdbx_seq_one_letter_code
_entity_poly.pdbx_strand_id
1 'polypeptide(L)'
;MKNTFRKALCILCMIAMLLPLGLQASAASFADADGDGLILSSDARLILRAAVGLSPWTDDMLQTCDIDGDKALTATDARLILRLSVGHGNEDDSCINGMDGAELVGLTSKDYKIYKKDGITYIDGILIANKTYALPSDYNPGKLLDECNTAFQKMAYDAYYNDGIYLYELSGYRSYATQNRLYNNYVAADGKQLADTYSARPGHSEHQSGLALDVNSVEYSFSTTKEAKWLAANCYKYGFILRYPEGKTDMTGYIYEAWHIRYVGVEIATKIHNSGLCLEEYYGITSRYNY
;
A
#
# COMPACT_ATOMS: atom_id res chain seq x y z
N MET A 1 -75.67 -18.28 0.22
CA MET A 1 -74.72 -17.61 -0.65
C MET A 1 -73.64 -16.89 0.14
N LYS A 2 -72.89 -17.53 1.05
CA LYS A 2 -71.82 -16.89 1.86
C LYS A 2 -70.56 -17.76 2.02
N ASN A 3 -70.44 -18.89 1.31
CA ASN A 3 -69.30 -19.80 1.50
C ASN A 3 -68.42 -20.03 0.26
N THR A 4 -68.69 -19.34 -0.84
CA THR A 4 -67.90 -19.51 -2.10
C THR A 4 -66.84 -18.41 -2.27
N PHE A 5 -66.89 -17.31 -1.51
CA PHE A 5 -65.92 -16.20 -1.63
C PHE A 5 -64.65 -16.36 -0.78
N ARG A 6 -64.68 -17.29 0.22
CA ARG A 6 -63.51 -17.51 1.09
C ARG A 6 -62.49 -18.54 0.52
N LYS A 7 -62.85 -19.31 -0.48
CA LYS A 7 -61.92 -20.30 -1.10
C LYS A 7 -61.16 -19.78 -2.31
N ALA A 8 -61.60 -18.66 -2.91
CA ALA A 8 -60.89 -18.02 -4.02
C ALA A 8 -59.74 -17.09 -3.58
N LEU A 9 -59.73 -16.62 -2.32
CA LEU A 9 -58.70 -15.73 -1.81
C LEU A 9 -57.46 -16.43 -1.25
N CYS A 10 -57.56 -17.75 -0.95
CA CYS A 10 -56.40 -18.53 -0.48
C CYS A 10 -55.56 -19.12 -1.62
N ILE A 11 -56.07 -19.19 -2.86
CA ILE A 11 -55.31 -19.72 -3.99
C ILE A 11 -54.50 -18.62 -4.69
N LEU A 12 -54.88 -17.35 -4.54
CA LEU A 12 -54.14 -16.22 -5.13
C LEU A 12 -52.92 -15.76 -4.30
N CYS A 13 -52.81 -16.18 -3.03
CA CYS A 13 -51.66 -15.87 -2.19
C CYS A 13 -50.50 -16.88 -2.24
N MET A 14 -50.68 -18.00 -2.94
CA MET A 14 -49.62 -19.04 -3.07
C MET A 14 -48.86 -19.01 -4.41
N ILE A 15 -49.22 -18.12 -5.34
CA ILE A 15 -48.53 -17.98 -6.64
C ILE A 15 -47.54 -16.77 -6.67
N ALA A 16 -47.47 -15.99 -5.61
CA ALA A 16 -46.62 -14.78 -5.57
C ALA A 16 -45.27 -14.98 -4.86
N MET A 17 -44.81 -16.24 -4.64
CA MET A 17 -43.52 -16.53 -4.01
C MET A 17 -42.67 -17.53 -4.80
N LEU A 18 -42.66 -17.41 -6.13
CA LEU A 18 -41.64 -18.01 -6.97
C LEU A 18 -41.06 -16.88 -7.86
N LEU A 19 -40.53 -15.84 -7.24
CA LEU A 19 -39.46 -15.08 -7.87
C LEU A 19 -38.25 -16.00 -7.91
N PRO A 20 -37.62 -16.22 -9.06
CA PRO A 20 -36.32 -16.86 -9.06
C PRO A 20 -35.41 -16.00 -8.19
N LEU A 21 -34.85 -16.56 -7.11
CA LEU A 21 -33.62 -16.06 -6.60
C LEU A 21 -32.67 -16.01 -7.80
N GLY A 22 -32.48 -14.84 -8.38
CA GLY A 22 -31.38 -14.63 -9.28
C GLY A 22 -30.14 -15.02 -8.49
N LEU A 23 -29.45 -16.08 -8.88
CA LEU A 23 -28.04 -16.21 -8.54
C LEU A 23 -27.40 -14.94 -9.09
N GLN A 24 -27.18 -13.96 -8.21
CA GLN A 24 -26.15 -12.99 -8.44
C GLN A 24 -24.86 -13.81 -8.42
N ALA A 25 -24.28 -14.01 -9.61
CA ALA A 25 -22.90 -14.44 -9.67
C ALA A 25 -22.11 -13.42 -8.81
N SER A 26 -21.65 -13.85 -7.66
CA SER A 26 -20.68 -13.11 -6.87
C SER A 26 -19.53 -12.84 -7.84
N ALA A 27 -19.13 -11.57 -7.98
CA ALA A 27 -17.90 -11.26 -8.69
C ALA A 27 -16.80 -12.08 -7.99
N ALA A 28 -16.00 -12.80 -8.78
CA ALA A 28 -14.89 -13.58 -8.25
C ALA A 28 -14.03 -12.67 -7.39
N SER A 29 -13.89 -12.99 -6.10
CA SER A 29 -13.16 -12.18 -5.14
C SER A 29 -11.74 -12.73 -4.97
N PHE A 30 -10.80 -11.87 -4.59
CA PHE A 30 -9.41 -12.22 -4.37
C PHE A 30 -9.28 -13.41 -3.40
N ALA A 31 -8.49 -14.42 -3.76
CA ALA A 31 -8.21 -15.66 -3.00
C ALA A 31 -9.43 -16.57 -2.70
N ASP A 32 -10.61 -16.28 -3.26
CA ASP A 32 -11.85 -17.04 -3.13
C ASP A 32 -12.00 -17.97 -4.37
N ALA A 33 -11.48 -19.18 -4.25
CA ALA A 33 -11.39 -20.11 -5.38
C ALA A 33 -12.70 -20.84 -5.68
N ASP A 34 -13.62 -20.94 -4.71
CA ASP A 34 -14.92 -21.60 -4.88
C ASP A 34 -16.07 -20.60 -5.05
N GLY A 35 -15.81 -19.30 -4.91
CA GLY A 35 -16.79 -18.23 -5.16
C GLY A 35 -17.85 -18.10 -4.06
N ASP A 36 -17.60 -18.60 -2.85
CA ASP A 36 -18.56 -18.55 -1.74
C ASP A 36 -18.53 -17.21 -0.97
N GLY A 37 -17.57 -16.33 -1.30
CA GLY A 37 -17.38 -15.01 -0.70
C GLY A 37 -16.54 -15.02 0.56
N LEU A 38 -15.91 -16.15 0.93
CA LEU A 38 -15.06 -16.33 2.09
C LEU A 38 -13.68 -16.85 1.65
N ILE A 39 -12.62 -16.44 2.34
CA ILE A 39 -11.28 -17.02 2.14
C ILE A 39 -11.06 -18.08 3.21
N LEU A 40 -11.18 -19.34 2.83
CA LEU A 40 -11.10 -20.49 3.73
C LEU A 40 -10.01 -21.48 3.28
N SER A 41 -9.76 -22.48 4.10
CA SER A 41 -8.85 -23.58 3.74
C SER A 41 -9.36 -24.44 2.57
N SER A 42 -10.68 -24.36 2.23
CA SER A 42 -11.28 -24.94 1.02
C SER A 42 -10.65 -24.38 -0.24
N ASP A 43 -10.46 -23.06 -0.30
CA ASP A 43 -9.88 -22.34 -1.45
C ASP A 43 -8.43 -22.76 -1.67
N ALA A 44 -7.63 -22.75 -0.59
CA ALA A 44 -6.25 -23.22 -0.64
C ALA A 44 -6.16 -24.66 -1.16
N ARG A 45 -7.08 -25.52 -0.73
CA ARG A 45 -7.14 -26.91 -1.20
C ARG A 45 -7.52 -27.01 -2.67
N LEU A 46 -8.44 -26.17 -3.17
CA LEU A 46 -8.80 -26.13 -4.58
C LEU A 46 -7.61 -25.72 -5.44
N ILE A 47 -6.91 -24.66 -5.05
CA ILE A 47 -5.73 -24.18 -5.77
C ILE A 47 -4.59 -25.20 -5.73
N LEU A 48 -4.35 -25.86 -4.60
CA LEU A 48 -3.34 -26.92 -4.53
C LEU A 48 -3.67 -28.09 -5.47
N ARG A 49 -4.94 -28.50 -5.55
CA ARG A 49 -5.39 -29.54 -6.48
C ARG A 49 -5.24 -29.13 -7.94
N ALA A 50 -5.52 -27.87 -8.26
CA ALA A 50 -5.34 -27.31 -9.59
C ALA A 50 -3.84 -27.29 -9.97
N ALA A 51 -2.99 -26.82 -9.05
CA ALA A 51 -1.54 -26.75 -9.21
C ALA A 51 -0.88 -28.11 -9.52
N VAL A 52 -1.43 -29.21 -8.96
CA VAL A 52 -0.90 -30.57 -9.21
C VAL A 52 -1.69 -31.34 -10.26
N GLY A 53 -2.57 -30.66 -11.00
CA GLY A 53 -3.37 -31.27 -12.11
C GLY A 53 -4.47 -32.22 -11.69
N LEU A 54 -4.92 -32.19 -10.42
CA LEU A 54 -6.00 -33.03 -9.89
C LEU A 54 -7.40 -32.42 -10.06
N SER A 55 -7.48 -31.14 -10.43
CA SER A 55 -8.71 -30.46 -10.81
C SER A 55 -8.44 -29.45 -11.92
N PRO A 56 -9.40 -29.18 -12.83
CA PRO A 56 -9.27 -28.09 -13.78
C PRO A 56 -9.23 -26.74 -13.02
N TRP A 57 -8.59 -25.77 -13.61
CA TRP A 57 -8.65 -24.37 -13.17
C TRP A 57 -9.21 -23.50 -14.31
N THR A 58 -9.73 -22.33 -13.97
CA THR A 58 -10.32 -21.38 -14.89
C THR A 58 -9.47 -20.11 -14.97
N ASP A 59 -9.66 -19.31 -16.03
CA ASP A 59 -9.02 -18.02 -16.13
C ASP A 59 -9.40 -17.09 -14.96
N ASP A 60 -10.62 -17.19 -14.44
CA ASP A 60 -11.08 -16.45 -13.26
C ASP A 60 -10.27 -16.87 -12.02
N MET A 61 -10.03 -18.16 -11.81
CA MET A 61 -9.19 -18.64 -10.72
C MET A 61 -7.75 -18.14 -10.85
N LEU A 62 -7.20 -18.07 -12.07
CA LEU A 62 -5.88 -17.48 -12.29
C LEU A 62 -5.86 -15.98 -11.94
N GLN A 63 -6.91 -15.25 -12.30
CA GLN A 63 -6.99 -13.81 -11.99
C GLN A 63 -7.14 -13.51 -10.50
N THR A 64 -7.85 -14.37 -9.76
CA THR A 64 -8.19 -14.13 -8.35
C THR A 64 -7.28 -14.84 -7.36
N CYS A 65 -6.65 -15.94 -7.76
CA CYS A 65 -5.89 -16.83 -6.87
C CYS A 65 -4.39 -16.97 -7.21
N ASP A 66 -3.90 -16.26 -8.22
CA ASP A 66 -2.44 -16.04 -8.45
C ASP A 66 -1.98 -14.97 -7.45
N ILE A 67 -1.63 -15.42 -6.25
CA ILE A 67 -1.38 -14.53 -5.10
C ILE A 67 0.01 -13.91 -5.17
N ASP A 68 0.98 -14.61 -5.75
CA ASP A 68 2.35 -14.11 -5.89
C ASP A 68 2.60 -13.39 -7.23
N GLY A 69 1.63 -13.41 -8.16
CA GLY A 69 1.63 -12.68 -9.42
C GLY A 69 2.56 -13.28 -10.48
N ASP A 70 2.92 -14.56 -10.37
CA ASP A 70 3.82 -15.26 -11.31
C ASP A 70 3.13 -15.73 -12.59
N LYS A 71 1.80 -15.54 -12.70
CA LYS A 71 0.90 -15.93 -13.79
C LYS A 71 0.69 -17.44 -13.92
N ALA A 72 0.85 -18.16 -12.83
CA ALA A 72 0.57 -19.58 -12.74
C ALA A 72 -0.11 -19.91 -11.40
N LEU A 73 -1.02 -20.87 -11.38
CA LEU A 73 -1.55 -21.41 -10.12
C LEU A 73 -0.62 -22.49 -9.60
N THR A 74 0.07 -22.21 -8.50
CA THR A 74 1.12 -23.08 -7.94
C THR A 74 0.80 -23.50 -6.50
N ALA A 75 1.63 -24.36 -5.93
CA ALA A 75 1.55 -24.69 -4.52
C ALA A 75 1.89 -23.48 -3.61
N THR A 76 2.58 -22.46 -4.15
CA THR A 76 2.85 -21.21 -3.45
C THR A 76 1.57 -20.43 -3.20
N ASP A 77 0.71 -20.30 -4.22
CA ASP A 77 -0.59 -19.62 -4.08
C ASP A 77 -1.49 -20.33 -3.08
N ALA A 78 -1.56 -21.66 -3.17
CA ALA A 78 -2.32 -22.46 -2.22
C ALA A 78 -1.85 -22.24 -0.77
N ARG A 79 -0.52 -22.16 -0.54
CA ARG A 79 0.06 -21.86 0.76
C ARG A 79 -0.29 -20.45 1.24
N LEU A 80 -0.24 -19.46 0.34
CA LEU A 80 -0.59 -18.09 0.64
C LEU A 80 -2.07 -17.93 0.98
N ILE A 81 -2.97 -18.58 0.22
CA ILE A 81 -4.41 -18.62 0.50
C ILE A 81 -4.69 -19.30 1.85
N LEU A 82 -4.01 -20.40 2.16
CA LEU A 82 -4.15 -21.07 3.46
C LEU A 82 -3.75 -20.14 4.62
N ARG A 83 -2.69 -19.36 4.47
CA ARG A 83 -2.27 -18.39 5.48
C ARG A 83 -3.30 -17.27 5.65
N LEU A 84 -3.88 -16.77 4.56
CA LEU A 84 -4.98 -15.81 4.59
C LEU A 84 -6.19 -16.36 5.35
N SER A 85 -6.56 -17.64 5.09
CA SER A 85 -7.75 -18.28 5.69
C SER A 85 -7.66 -18.48 7.20
N VAL A 86 -6.46 -18.60 7.76
CA VAL A 86 -6.25 -18.77 9.21
C VAL A 86 -5.84 -17.48 9.93
N GLY A 87 -5.94 -16.33 9.25
CA GLY A 87 -5.58 -15.03 9.85
C GLY A 87 -4.09 -14.83 10.08
N HIS A 88 -3.22 -15.72 9.59
CA HIS A 88 -1.77 -15.58 9.65
C HIS A 88 -1.19 -14.68 8.53
N GLY A 89 -1.92 -13.62 8.20
CA GLY A 89 -1.29 -12.42 7.72
C GLY A 89 -1.07 -11.55 8.94
N ASN A 90 0.13 -11.47 9.46
CA ASN A 90 0.55 -10.81 10.71
C ASN A 90 -0.57 -10.44 11.70
N GLU A 91 -0.47 -10.90 12.94
CA GLU A 91 -1.49 -10.87 14.00
C GLU A 91 -1.90 -9.46 14.47
N ASP A 92 -2.25 -8.55 13.57
CA ASP A 92 -2.85 -7.29 13.99
C ASP A 92 -3.84 -6.76 12.94
N ASP A 93 -5.07 -7.29 12.95
CA ASP A 93 -6.21 -6.67 12.27
C ASP A 93 -6.55 -5.27 12.85
N SER A 94 -5.82 -4.80 13.87
CA SER A 94 -5.99 -3.47 14.46
C SER A 94 -5.58 -2.34 13.51
N CYS A 95 -4.72 -2.61 12.50
CA CYS A 95 -4.34 -1.62 11.49
C CYS A 95 -5.42 -1.34 10.44
N ILE A 96 -6.51 -2.14 10.41
CA ILE A 96 -7.63 -1.98 9.47
C ILE A 96 -8.66 -0.95 9.96
N ASN A 97 -8.55 -0.46 11.19
CA ASN A 97 -9.42 0.59 11.72
C ASN A 97 -9.26 1.88 10.92
N GLY A 98 -10.20 2.13 10.00
CA GLY A 98 -10.24 3.29 9.09
C GLY A 98 -10.16 2.94 7.60
N MET A 99 -10.01 1.66 7.23
CA MET A 99 -9.92 1.20 5.83
C MET A 99 -11.24 0.61 5.31
N ASP A 100 -12.39 1.05 5.84
CA ASP A 100 -13.70 0.64 5.31
C ASP A 100 -13.76 0.84 3.78
N GLY A 101 -14.14 -0.20 3.05
CA GLY A 101 -14.21 -0.19 1.58
C GLY A 101 -12.87 -0.40 0.87
N ALA A 102 -11.80 -0.77 1.58
CA ALA A 102 -10.55 -1.19 0.95
C ALA A 102 -10.65 -2.63 0.42
N GLU A 103 -10.15 -2.87 -0.78
CA GLU A 103 -10.07 -4.18 -1.43
C GLU A 103 -8.71 -4.82 -1.13
N LEU A 104 -8.72 -6.09 -0.68
CA LEU A 104 -7.51 -6.89 -0.56
C LEU A 104 -7.11 -7.37 -1.96
N VAL A 105 -5.94 -6.94 -2.46
CA VAL A 105 -5.51 -7.20 -3.84
C VAL A 105 -4.25 -8.07 -3.93
N GLY A 106 -3.63 -8.44 -2.82
CA GLY A 106 -2.46 -9.29 -2.83
C GLY A 106 -1.75 -9.41 -1.50
N LEU A 107 -0.60 -10.10 -1.56
CA LEU A 107 0.38 -10.18 -0.47
C LEU A 107 1.75 -9.75 -0.99
N THR A 108 2.56 -9.19 -0.11
CA THR A 108 3.98 -8.93 -0.38
C THR A 108 4.79 -10.23 -0.29
N SER A 109 6.05 -10.21 -0.71
CA SER A 109 6.96 -11.37 -0.55
C SER A 109 7.24 -11.75 0.91
N LYS A 110 6.84 -10.90 1.86
CA LYS A 110 6.89 -11.14 3.31
C LYS A 110 5.52 -11.32 3.94
N ASP A 111 4.51 -11.62 3.11
CA ASP A 111 3.14 -11.96 3.50
C ASP A 111 2.34 -10.80 4.15
N TYR A 112 2.77 -9.53 3.99
CA TYR A 112 1.93 -8.39 4.37
C TYR A 112 0.79 -8.24 3.37
N LYS A 113 -0.42 -7.97 3.87
CA LYS A 113 -1.61 -7.74 3.05
C LYS A 113 -1.48 -6.43 2.27
N ILE A 114 -1.78 -6.48 0.97
CA ILE A 114 -1.84 -5.31 0.09
C ILE A 114 -3.29 -4.95 -0.13
N TYR A 115 -3.69 -3.76 0.26
CA TYR A 115 -5.03 -3.23 0.06
C TYR A 115 -5.02 -2.12 -0.97
N LYS A 116 -6.13 -2.00 -1.71
CA LYS A 116 -6.43 -0.83 -2.54
C LYS A 116 -7.69 -0.14 -2.06
N LYS A 117 -7.63 1.20 -1.95
CA LYS A 117 -8.77 2.07 -1.68
C LYS A 117 -8.63 3.34 -2.50
N ASP A 118 -9.65 3.70 -3.27
CA ASP A 118 -9.65 4.88 -4.14
C ASP A 118 -8.41 4.97 -5.07
N GLY A 119 -7.94 3.82 -5.58
CA GLY A 119 -6.76 3.72 -6.42
C GLY A 119 -5.40 3.82 -5.68
N ILE A 120 -5.42 4.00 -4.37
CA ILE A 120 -4.22 4.11 -3.52
C ILE A 120 -3.89 2.75 -2.93
N THR A 121 -2.61 2.40 -2.93
CA THR A 121 -2.12 1.15 -2.33
C THR A 121 -1.72 1.37 -0.87
N TYR A 122 -2.15 0.45 -0.02
CA TYR A 122 -1.80 0.39 1.40
C TYR A 122 -1.23 -0.97 1.75
N ILE A 123 -0.19 -0.98 2.59
CA ILE A 123 0.40 -2.19 3.15
C ILE A 123 0.52 -1.98 4.64
N ASP A 124 -0.07 -2.88 5.43
CA ASP A 124 -0.09 -2.77 6.89
C ASP A 124 -0.62 -1.38 7.36
N GLY A 125 -1.69 -0.89 6.70
CA GLY A 125 -2.26 0.45 6.93
C GLY A 125 -1.43 1.62 6.42
N ILE A 126 -0.21 1.40 5.92
CA ILE A 126 0.69 2.44 5.42
C ILE A 126 0.43 2.69 3.93
N LEU A 127 0.11 3.93 3.57
CA LEU A 127 0.03 4.37 2.18
C LEU A 127 1.39 4.18 1.51
N ILE A 128 1.43 3.50 0.37
CA ILE A 128 2.66 3.28 -0.40
C ILE A 128 2.63 4.11 -1.68
N ALA A 129 3.66 4.92 -1.88
CA ALA A 129 3.96 5.60 -3.13
C ALA A 129 5.44 5.41 -3.45
N ASN A 130 5.74 4.72 -4.55
CA ASN A 130 7.09 4.51 -5.05
C ASN A 130 7.06 4.22 -6.56
N LYS A 131 8.15 3.77 -7.15
CA LYS A 131 8.18 3.53 -8.60
C LYS A 131 7.22 2.44 -9.09
N THR A 132 6.82 1.51 -8.22
CA THR A 132 5.84 0.45 -8.56
C THR A 132 4.41 0.91 -8.28
N TYR A 133 4.18 1.62 -7.18
CA TYR A 133 2.87 2.00 -6.68
C TYR A 133 2.65 3.50 -6.87
N ALA A 134 1.72 3.85 -7.76
CA ALA A 134 1.36 5.24 -8.06
C ALA A 134 0.16 5.70 -7.25
N LEU A 135 0.14 6.98 -6.93
CA LEU A 135 -1.05 7.70 -6.46
C LEU A 135 -1.89 8.18 -7.65
N PRO A 136 -3.21 8.21 -7.54
CA PRO A 136 -4.08 8.83 -8.54
C PRO A 136 -3.70 10.29 -8.81
N SER A 137 -3.90 10.75 -10.04
CA SER A 137 -3.53 12.12 -10.44
C SER A 137 -4.37 13.20 -9.75
N ASP A 138 -5.56 12.85 -9.29
CA ASP A 138 -6.51 13.68 -8.56
C ASP A 138 -6.38 13.56 -7.03
N TYR A 139 -5.56 12.63 -6.52
CA TYR A 139 -5.26 12.57 -5.10
C TYR A 139 -4.49 13.82 -4.66
N ASN A 140 -5.14 14.63 -3.83
CA ASN A 140 -4.68 15.98 -3.50
C ASN A 140 -5.05 16.38 -2.06
N PRO A 141 -4.24 16.05 -1.06
CA PRO A 141 -4.45 16.55 0.31
C PRO A 141 -4.19 18.07 0.44
N GLY A 142 -3.51 18.69 -0.52
CA GLY A 142 -3.27 20.13 -0.58
C GLY A 142 -2.22 20.67 0.41
N LYS A 143 -1.79 19.86 1.38
CA LYS A 143 -0.82 20.20 2.44
C LYS A 143 -0.18 18.91 2.99
N LEU A 144 0.81 19.03 3.87
CA LEU A 144 1.16 17.92 4.75
C LEU A 144 -0.07 17.48 5.56
N LEU A 145 -0.27 16.19 5.72
CA LEU A 145 -1.31 15.66 6.61
C LEU A 145 -1.03 16.09 8.05
N ASP A 146 -2.09 16.32 8.83
CA ASP A 146 -1.97 16.92 10.15
C ASP A 146 -1.10 16.09 11.10
N GLU A 147 -1.18 14.75 11.02
CA GLU A 147 -0.32 13.85 11.79
C GLU A 147 1.18 14.00 11.42
N CYS A 148 1.49 14.10 10.13
CA CYS A 148 2.85 14.28 9.64
C CYS A 148 3.40 15.65 10.08
N ASN A 149 2.61 16.71 9.88
CA ASN A 149 3.00 18.07 10.27
C ASN A 149 3.20 18.19 11.79
N THR A 150 2.28 17.66 12.60
CA THR A 150 2.38 17.69 14.06
C THR A 150 3.61 16.95 14.56
N ALA A 151 3.88 15.77 14.00
CA ALA A 151 5.06 14.98 14.32
C ALA A 151 6.36 15.71 13.96
N PHE A 152 6.40 16.37 12.79
CA PHE A 152 7.55 17.15 12.36
C PHE A 152 7.79 18.37 13.27
N GLN A 153 6.75 19.13 13.60
CA GLN A 153 6.87 20.28 14.50
C GLN A 153 7.40 19.86 15.88
N LYS A 154 6.89 18.73 16.41
CA LYS A 154 7.41 18.19 17.67
C LYS A 154 8.87 17.77 17.56
N MET A 155 9.24 17.09 16.49
CA MET A 155 10.62 16.66 16.23
C MET A 155 11.56 17.88 16.16
N ALA A 156 11.19 18.92 15.40
CA ALA A 156 11.99 20.13 15.24
C ALA A 156 12.15 20.89 16.56
N TYR A 157 11.06 20.98 17.35
CA TYR A 157 11.09 21.59 18.68
C TYR A 157 12.06 20.85 19.62
N ASP A 158 11.90 19.53 19.74
CA ASP A 158 12.73 18.72 20.64
C ASP A 158 14.21 18.74 20.20
N ALA A 159 14.49 18.67 18.90
CA ALA A 159 15.83 18.75 18.34
C ALA A 159 16.52 20.08 18.71
N TYR A 160 15.77 21.18 18.62
CA TYR A 160 16.31 22.50 18.94
C TYR A 160 16.57 22.67 20.43
N TYR A 161 15.58 22.38 21.28
CA TYR A 161 15.68 22.69 22.72
C TYR A 161 16.53 21.68 23.49
N ASN A 162 16.58 20.40 23.06
CA ASN A 162 17.36 19.39 23.77
C ASN A 162 18.80 19.26 23.23
N ASP A 163 18.99 19.42 21.91
CA ASP A 163 20.22 19.04 21.24
C ASP A 163 20.88 20.22 20.46
N GLY A 164 20.23 21.39 20.39
CA GLY A 164 20.73 22.54 19.63
C GLY A 164 20.78 22.31 18.12
N ILE A 165 19.90 21.44 17.60
CA ILE A 165 19.78 21.08 16.19
C ILE A 165 18.61 21.84 15.58
N TYR A 166 18.89 22.59 14.51
CA TYR A 166 17.87 23.39 13.84
C TYR A 166 17.33 22.67 12.61
N LEU A 167 16.06 22.24 12.68
CA LEU A 167 15.36 21.56 11.60
C LEU A 167 14.21 22.43 11.09
N TYR A 168 14.06 22.54 9.77
CA TYR A 168 12.92 23.20 9.14
C TYR A 168 12.49 22.46 7.87
N GLU A 169 11.21 22.57 7.55
CA GLU A 169 10.67 22.07 6.29
C GLU A 169 11.16 22.93 5.13
N LEU A 170 11.88 22.32 4.20
CA LEU A 170 12.28 22.96 2.95
C LEU A 170 11.23 22.72 1.85
N SER A 171 10.74 21.50 1.75
CA SER A 171 9.75 21.08 0.76
C SER A 171 8.82 20.04 1.41
N GLY A 172 7.53 20.30 1.44
CA GLY A 172 6.51 19.40 1.98
C GLY A 172 5.64 18.81 0.87
N TYR A 173 4.32 19.04 0.97
CA TYR A 173 3.37 18.57 -0.04
C TYR A 173 3.69 19.11 -1.44
N ARG A 174 3.57 18.22 -2.43
CA ARG A 174 3.77 18.55 -3.85
C ARG A 174 2.70 17.90 -4.71
N SER A 175 1.87 18.69 -5.39
CA SER A 175 0.79 18.17 -6.24
C SER A 175 1.32 17.36 -7.42
N TYR A 176 0.47 16.46 -7.96
CA TYR A 176 0.74 15.74 -9.21
C TYR A 176 1.19 16.67 -10.34
N ALA A 177 0.49 17.79 -10.55
CA ALA A 177 0.82 18.74 -11.60
C ALA A 177 2.19 19.39 -11.41
N THR A 178 2.55 19.72 -10.18
CA THR A 178 3.88 20.26 -9.86
C THR A 178 4.97 19.22 -10.08
N GLN A 179 4.75 17.97 -9.66
CA GLN A 179 5.68 16.87 -9.90
C GLN A 179 5.86 16.59 -11.38
N ASN A 180 4.77 16.63 -12.16
CA ASN A 180 4.83 16.44 -13.61
C ASN A 180 5.70 17.51 -14.29
N ARG A 181 5.55 18.77 -13.92
CA ARG A 181 6.38 19.87 -14.44
C ARG A 181 7.85 19.69 -14.06
N LEU A 182 8.15 19.37 -12.79
CA LEU A 182 9.52 19.15 -12.32
C LEU A 182 10.19 17.99 -13.04
N TYR A 183 9.53 16.84 -13.09
CA TYR A 183 10.05 15.65 -13.75
C TYR A 183 10.35 15.89 -15.23
N ASN A 184 9.43 16.53 -15.96
CA ASN A 184 9.64 16.84 -17.37
C ASN A 184 10.83 17.81 -17.59
N ASN A 185 11.04 18.77 -16.69
CA ASN A 185 12.22 19.64 -16.75
C ASN A 185 13.53 18.85 -16.57
N TYR A 186 13.55 17.91 -15.61
CA TYR A 186 14.72 17.03 -15.42
C TYR A 186 14.93 16.10 -16.60
N VAL A 187 13.88 15.53 -17.17
CA VAL A 187 13.98 14.71 -18.38
C VAL A 187 14.54 15.52 -19.56
N ALA A 188 14.14 16.78 -19.70
CA ALA A 188 14.65 17.66 -20.76
C ALA A 188 16.13 18.03 -20.55
N ALA A 189 16.58 18.18 -19.30
CA ALA A 189 17.96 18.53 -18.97
C ALA A 189 18.89 17.30 -19.03
N ASP A 190 18.51 16.20 -18.42
CA ASP A 190 19.41 15.07 -18.11
C ASP A 190 19.04 13.77 -18.82
N GLY A 191 17.90 13.76 -19.51
CA GLY A 191 17.34 12.55 -20.10
C GLY A 191 16.58 11.69 -19.06
N LYS A 192 15.64 10.88 -19.58
CA LYS A 192 14.72 10.10 -18.75
C LYS A 192 15.42 9.12 -17.79
N GLN A 193 16.45 8.43 -18.29
CA GLN A 193 17.15 7.40 -17.51
C GLN A 193 17.83 8.00 -16.27
N LEU A 194 18.49 9.16 -16.43
CA LEU A 194 19.14 9.82 -15.30
C LEU A 194 18.12 10.50 -14.40
N ALA A 195 17.10 11.18 -14.94
CA ALA A 195 16.04 11.79 -14.17
C ALA A 195 15.31 10.76 -13.26
N ASP A 196 15.08 9.54 -13.73
CA ASP A 196 14.48 8.46 -12.95
C ASP A 196 15.29 8.05 -11.71
N THR A 197 16.58 8.39 -11.62
CA THR A 197 17.41 8.01 -10.45
C THR A 197 17.25 8.93 -9.25
N TYR A 198 16.81 10.17 -9.46
CA TYR A 198 16.72 11.20 -8.41
C TYR A 198 15.37 11.92 -8.38
N SER A 199 14.48 11.73 -9.35
CA SER A 199 13.15 12.35 -9.39
C SER A 199 12.08 11.32 -9.69
N ALA A 200 11.00 11.37 -8.90
CA ALA A 200 9.84 10.52 -9.13
C ALA A 200 9.05 10.97 -10.36
N ARG A 201 8.53 10.02 -11.13
CA ARG A 201 7.51 10.31 -12.15
C ARG A 201 6.24 10.83 -11.47
N PRO A 202 5.39 11.63 -12.16
CA PRO A 202 4.13 12.11 -11.59
C PRO A 202 3.27 10.92 -11.13
N GLY A 203 2.67 11.05 -9.95
CA GLY A 203 1.95 9.99 -9.25
C GLY A 203 2.84 9.10 -8.36
N HIS A 204 4.16 9.07 -8.57
CA HIS A 204 5.09 8.19 -7.84
C HIS A 204 5.90 8.91 -6.74
N SER A 205 5.64 10.20 -6.53
CA SER A 205 6.31 11.00 -5.49
C SER A 205 5.58 10.88 -4.15
N GLU A 206 6.31 10.55 -3.09
CA GLU A 206 5.76 10.55 -1.72
C GLU A 206 5.32 11.94 -1.25
N HIS A 207 5.88 13.03 -1.78
CA HIS A 207 5.39 14.38 -1.49
C HIS A 207 3.92 14.58 -1.85
N GLN A 208 3.41 13.87 -2.86
CA GLN A 208 1.98 13.92 -3.20
C GLN A 208 1.10 13.32 -2.11
N SER A 209 1.62 12.41 -1.30
CA SER A 209 0.87 11.81 -0.20
C SER A 209 0.57 12.79 0.96
N GLY A 210 1.37 13.87 1.09
CA GLY A 210 1.35 14.73 2.27
C GLY A 210 1.99 14.10 3.51
N LEU A 211 2.70 12.98 3.34
CA LEU A 211 3.36 12.23 4.41
C LEU A 211 4.90 12.27 4.32
N ALA A 212 5.46 12.99 3.36
CA ALA A 212 6.91 13.14 3.21
C ALA A 212 7.31 14.60 3.07
N LEU A 213 8.51 14.91 3.54
CA LEU A 213 9.08 16.24 3.44
C LEU A 213 10.62 16.19 3.36
N ASP A 214 11.17 17.21 2.72
CA ASP A 214 12.61 17.47 2.68
C ASP A 214 12.99 18.47 3.78
N VAL A 215 14.04 18.14 4.53
CA VAL A 215 14.49 18.90 5.72
C VAL A 215 15.76 19.64 5.39
N ASN A 216 15.80 20.94 5.67
CA ASN A 216 16.94 21.86 5.59
C ASN A 216 17.54 22.06 4.20
N SER A 217 17.84 21.01 3.44
CA SER A 217 18.55 21.10 2.17
C SER A 217 18.25 19.87 1.29
N VAL A 218 18.33 20.02 -0.02
CA VAL A 218 18.28 18.91 -1.00
C VAL A 218 19.64 18.68 -1.67
N GLU A 219 20.70 19.21 -1.06
CA GLU A 219 22.05 19.03 -1.58
C GLU A 219 22.77 17.87 -0.89
N TYR A 220 23.56 17.11 -1.66
CA TYR A 220 24.29 15.96 -1.12
C TYR A 220 25.18 16.30 0.08
N SER A 221 25.74 17.53 0.10
CA SER A 221 26.56 18.04 1.20
C SER A 221 25.84 18.06 2.55
N PHE A 222 24.48 18.09 2.55
CA PHE A 222 23.69 18.00 3.78
C PHE A 222 24.00 16.74 4.58
N SER A 223 24.30 15.61 3.92
CA SER A 223 24.58 14.32 4.55
C SER A 223 25.70 14.37 5.60
N THR A 224 26.62 15.33 5.48
CA THR A 224 27.76 15.49 6.41
C THR A 224 27.46 16.37 7.62
N THR A 225 26.33 17.08 7.62
CA THR A 225 25.94 18.02 8.66
C THR A 225 25.52 17.32 9.97
N LYS A 226 25.53 18.09 11.06
CA LYS A 226 25.02 17.59 12.35
C LYS A 226 23.51 17.35 12.33
N GLU A 227 22.77 18.14 11.54
CA GLU A 227 21.33 18.01 11.34
C GLU A 227 20.97 16.68 10.66
N ALA A 228 21.67 16.33 9.58
CA ALA A 228 21.44 15.06 8.87
C ALA A 228 21.77 13.84 9.75
N LYS A 229 22.88 13.91 10.49
CA LYS A 229 23.27 12.85 11.45
C LYS A 229 22.24 12.69 12.57
N TRP A 230 21.73 13.81 13.07
CA TRP A 230 20.67 13.80 14.08
C TRP A 230 19.37 13.20 13.53
N LEU A 231 18.95 13.60 12.32
CA LEU A 231 17.78 13.03 11.63
C LEU A 231 17.89 11.51 11.52
N ALA A 232 19.00 11.02 10.98
CA ALA A 232 19.23 9.57 10.79
C ALA A 232 19.15 8.79 12.12
N ALA A 233 19.59 9.40 13.22
CA ALA A 233 19.63 8.76 14.54
C ALA A 233 18.31 8.88 15.33
N ASN A 234 17.45 9.86 15.01
CA ASN A 234 16.36 10.23 15.92
C ASN A 234 14.98 10.32 15.26
N CYS A 235 14.87 10.50 13.94
CA CYS A 235 13.59 10.76 13.28
C CYS A 235 12.55 9.65 13.53
N TYR A 236 12.98 8.39 13.70
CA TYR A 236 12.08 7.27 13.98
C TYR A 236 11.29 7.41 15.28
N LYS A 237 11.84 8.12 16.29
CA LYS A 237 11.15 8.39 17.57
C LYS A 237 9.91 9.26 17.40
N TYR A 238 9.84 9.97 16.28
CA TYR A 238 8.74 10.87 15.92
C TYR A 238 7.88 10.31 14.78
N GLY A 239 8.09 9.03 14.40
CA GLY A 239 7.31 8.36 13.38
C GLY A 239 7.81 8.53 11.96
N PHE A 240 9.03 9.08 11.78
CA PHE A 240 9.65 9.23 10.46
C PHE A 240 10.71 8.16 10.21
N ILE A 241 10.84 7.77 8.95
CA ILE A 241 11.99 7.02 8.46
C ILE A 241 12.83 7.89 7.53
N LEU A 242 14.15 7.69 7.53
CA LEU A 242 14.98 8.15 6.42
C LEU A 242 14.64 7.30 5.21
N ARG A 243 13.98 7.90 4.23
CA ARG A 243 13.28 7.15 3.19
C ARG A 243 14.19 6.48 2.17
N TYR A 244 15.27 7.15 1.81
CA TYR A 244 16.27 6.70 0.83
C TYR A 244 17.65 6.61 1.50
N PRO A 245 17.88 5.60 2.35
CA PRO A 245 19.12 5.49 3.12
C PRO A 245 20.30 5.07 2.25
N GLU A 246 21.50 5.35 2.73
CA GLU A 246 22.74 5.02 2.02
C GLU A 246 22.86 3.51 1.78
N GLY A 247 23.32 3.12 0.59
CA GLY A 247 23.49 1.72 0.21
C GLY A 247 22.21 0.96 -0.15
N LYS A 248 21.05 1.64 -0.26
CA LYS A 248 19.75 1.01 -0.57
C LYS A 248 19.17 1.40 -1.93
N THR A 249 19.96 2.00 -2.81
CA THR A 249 19.52 2.46 -4.14
C THR A 249 18.88 1.36 -4.98
N ASP A 250 19.43 0.14 -4.95
CA ASP A 250 18.90 -0.99 -5.70
C ASP A 250 17.49 -1.41 -5.23
N MET A 251 17.18 -1.16 -3.97
CA MET A 251 15.89 -1.50 -3.36
C MET A 251 14.88 -0.36 -3.52
N THR A 252 15.30 0.87 -3.20
CA THR A 252 14.41 2.06 -3.23
C THR A 252 14.22 2.61 -4.64
N GLY A 253 15.20 2.38 -5.52
CA GLY A 253 15.25 2.94 -6.88
C GLY A 253 15.74 4.40 -6.93
N TYR A 254 16.11 5.00 -5.78
CA TYR A 254 16.61 6.37 -5.67
C TYR A 254 17.99 6.42 -5.03
N ILE A 255 18.76 7.46 -5.36
CA ILE A 255 20.04 7.75 -4.69
C ILE A 255 19.81 8.04 -3.20
N TYR A 256 20.90 8.06 -2.43
CA TYR A 256 20.85 8.46 -1.03
C TYR A 256 20.38 9.90 -0.87
N GLU A 257 19.36 10.12 -0.03
CA GLU A 257 18.80 11.43 0.29
C GLU A 257 18.73 11.60 1.81
N ALA A 258 19.73 12.27 2.40
CA ALA A 258 19.81 12.48 3.84
C ALA A 258 18.73 13.42 4.39
N TRP A 259 18.05 14.14 3.52
CA TRP A 259 17.04 15.16 3.81
C TRP A 259 15.61 14.64 3.73
N HIS A 260 15.37 13.58 2.91
CA HIS A 260 14.02 13.11 2.63
C HIS A 260 13.54 12.13 3.70
N ILE A 261 12.56 12.58 4.48
CA ILE A 261 11.94 11.77 5.53
C ILE A 261 10.47 11.48 5.21
N ARG A 262 10.04 10.27 5.58
CA ARG A 262 8.68 9.79 5.37
C ARG A 262 8.04 9.43 6.71
N TYR A 263 6.84 9.98 6.97
CA TYR A 263 6.04 9.62 8.13
C TYR A 263 5.31 8.29 7.91
N VAL A 264 5.47 7.36 8.84
CA VAL A 264 4.86 6.02 8.85
C VAL A 264 4.30 5.66 10.24
N GLY A 265 4.29 6.62 11.18
CA GLY A 265 3.94 6.38 12.58
C GLY A 265 5.11 5.81 13.40
N VAL A 266 5.08 6.07 14.71
CA VAL A 266 6.21 5.77 15.62
C VAL A 266 6.53 4.27 15.68
N GLU A 267 5.49 3.44 15.71
CA GLU A 267 5.66 1.98 15.81
C GLU A 267 6.40 1.41 14.60
N ILE A 268 5.92 1.69 13.39
CA ILE A 268 6.51 1.20 12.15
C ILE A 268 7.90 1.82 11.92
N ALA A 269 8.05 3.12 12.17
CA ALA A 269 9.35 3.80 12.06
C ALA A 269 10.40 3.17 12.98
N THR A 270 10.01 2.80 14.21
CA THR A 270 10.89 2.13 15.17
C THR A 270 11.27 0.72 14.69
N LYS A 271 10.31 -0.05 14.18
CA LYS A 271 10.57 -1.40 13.64
C LYS A 271 11.53 -1.34 12.45
N ILE A 272 11.31 -0.42 11.51
CA ILE A 272 12.18 -0.21 10.34
C ILE A 272 13.58 0.21 10.79
N HIS A 273 13.70 1.21 11.67
CA HIS A 273 14.98 1.67 12.20
C HIS A 273 15.77 0.54 12.84
N ASN A 274 15.15 -0.24 13.74
CA ASN A 274 15.80 -1.33 14.45
C ASN A 274 16.19 -2.50 13.54
N SER A 275 15.51 -2.69 12.42
CA SER A 275 15.83 -3.74 11.46
C SER A 275 17.00 -3.40 10.54
N GLY A 276 17.35 -2.12 10.38
CA GLY A 276 18.33 -1.64 9.40
C GLY A 276 17.90 -1.79 7.93
N LEU A 277 16.60 -2.05 7.70
CA LEU A 277 16.01 -2.21 6.38
C LEU A 277 15.44 -0.88 5.86
N CYS A 278 15.36 -0.71 4.53
CA CYS A 278 14.52 0.33 3.95
C CYS A 278 13.05 -0.14 3.88
N LEU A 279 12.12 0.75 3.53
CA LEU A 279 10.68 0.48 3.48
C LEU A 279 10.36 -0.71 2.56
N GLU A 280 10.99 -0.77 1.39
CA GLU A 280 10.80 -1.86 0.43
C GLU A 280 11.25 -3.20 0.98
N GLU A 281 12.44 -3.25 1.57
CA GLU A 281 12.95 -4.47 2.20
C GLU A 281 12.10 -4.90 3.39
N TYR A 282 11.63 -3.95 4.20
CA TYR A 282 10.83 -4.23 5.39
C TYR A 282 9.53 -4.92 5.02
N TYR A 283 8.81 -4.37 4.04
CA TYR A 283 7.54 -4.94 3.58
C TYR A 283 7.68 -6.04 2.51
N GLY A 284 8.86 -6.23 1.92
CA GLY A 284 9.06 -7.21 0.85
C GLY A 284 8.38 -6.80 -0.46
N ILE A 285 8.50 -5.52 -0.83
CA ILE A 285 7.95 -4.94 -2.06
C ILE A 285 9.05 -4.43 -2.99
N THR A 286 8.68 -4.10 -4.20
CA THR A 286 9.59 -3.54 -5.21
C THR A 286 9.37 -2.03 -5.39
N SER A 287 10.41 -1.35 -5.89
CA SER A 287 10.35 0.04 -6.34
C SER A 287 10.98 0.14 -7.74
N ARG A 288 10.20 -0.25 -8.76
CA ARG A 288 10.62 -0.27 -10.16
C ARG A 288 9.50 0.20 -11.06
N TYR A 289 9.83 0.99 -12.09
CA TYR A 289 8.86 1.32 -13.13
C TYR A 289 8.66 0.12 -14.05
N ASN A 290 7.41 -0.17 -14.39
CA ASN A 290 7.09 -1.07 -15.49
C ASN A 290 7.33 -0.32 -16.80
N TYR A 291 8.21 -0.85 -17.66
CA TYR A 291 8.52 -0.31 -18.99
C TYR A 291 7.72 -1.05 -20.06
#